data_a26963c96d02b451d3893cc7779b81a5
#
_entry.id   a26963c96d02b451d3893cc7779b81a5
#
_cell.length_a   1.000
_cell.length_b   1.000
_cell.length_c   1.000
_cell.angle_alpha   90.00
_cell.angle_beta   90.00
_cell.angle_gamma   90.00
#
_symmetry.space_group_name_H-M   'P 1'
#
loop_
_entity.id
_entity.type
_entity.pdbx_description
1 polymer ?
#
loop_
_entity_poly.entity_id
_entity_poly.type
_entity_poly.pdbx_seq_one_letter_code
_entity_poly.pdbx_strand_id
1 'polypeptide(L)'
;VLLTAPGKGVPNIVYGVNHDEYNPDEVNIFSAASCTTNAITPILKAVEDTLGVVKGHLETIHAYTNDQNLVDNMHKKYRRGRAAALNMVITETGAGTAVAKALPSLAGKLTSNAIRVPVPNGSLVVLNLEVAKETSIAEVNNIMKQYALEGELVEQIKYSLNNELVSSDI
;
A
#
# COMPACT_ATOMS: atom_id res chain seq x y z
N VAL A 1 -18.13 7.24 -12.50
CA VAL A 1 -17.70 5.83 -12.64
C VAL A 1 -16.54 5.55 -11.70
N LEU A 2 -16.65 4.50 -10.87
CA LEU A 2 -15.60 4.04 -9.99
C LEU A 2 -14.89 2.82 -10.60
N LEU A 3 -13.58 2.92 -10.78
CA LEU A 3 -12.72 1.78 -11.12
C LEU A 3 -12.19 1.16 -9.84
N THR A 4 -12.48 -0.11 -9.59
CA THR A 4 -11.97 -0.87 -8.44
C THR A 4 -10.59 -1.49 -8.69
N ALA A 5 -9.77 -0.81 -9.48
CA ALA A 5 -8.42 -1.19 -9.88
C ALA A 5 -7.59 0.07 -10.15
N PRO A 6 -6.24 -0.02 -10.21
CA PRO A 6 -5.40 1.13 -10.52
C PRO A 6 -5.78 1.76 -11.87
N GLY A 7 -6.14 3.05 -11.84
CA GLY A 7 -6.52 3.80 -13.03
C GLY A 7 -5.32 4.42 -13.74
N LYS A 8 -5.30 4.34 -15.07
CA LYS A 8 -4.34 5.05 -15.90
C LYS A 8 -5.03 6.24 -16.56
N GLY A 9 -4.48 7.44 -16.36
CA GLY A 9 -5.06 8.67 -16.92
C GLY A 9 -6.32 9.17 -16.23
N VAL A 10 -6.63 8.64 -15.06
CA VAL A 10 -7.72 9.10 -14.18
C VAL A 10 -7.20 9.29 -12.76
N PRO A 11 -7.84 10.12 -11.93
CA PRO A 11 -7.49 10.25 -10.52
C PRO A 11 -7.51 8.92 -9.79
N ASN A 12 -6.48 8.67 -8.98
CA ASN A 12 -6.43 7.52 -8.07
C ASN A 12 -6.66 8.06 -6.65
N ILE A 13 -7.79 7.70 -6.08
CA ILE A 13 -8.25 8.23 -4.80
C ILE A 13 -8.02 7.18 -3.71
N VAL A 14 -7.41 7.61 -2.61
CA VAL A 14 -7.29 6.87 -1.36
C VAL A 14 -8.13 7.62 -0.33
N TYR A 15 -9.18 6.98 0.17
CA TYR A 15 -10.06 7.58 1.14
C TYR A 15 -9.31 7.96 2.43
N GLY A 16 -9.64 9.11 3.00
CA GLY A 16 -8.95 9.67 4.16
C GLY A 16 -7.60 10.33 3.85
N VAL A 17 -7.10 10.24 2.60
CA VAL A 17 -5.80 10.81 2.20
C VAL A 17 -5.96 11.95 1.20
N ASN A 18 -6.63 11.72 0.08
CA ASN A 18 -6.77 12.70 -1.00
C ASN A 18 -8.20 12.73 -1.61
N HIS A 19 -9.19 12.23 -0.91
CA HIS A 19 -10.56 12.16 -1.43
C HIS A 19 -11.23 13.54 -1.57
N ASP A 20 -10.84 14.49 -0.74
CA ASP A 20 -11.38 15.88 -0.76
C ASP A 20 -10.71 16.77 -1.80
N GLU A 21 -9.61 16.31 -2.44
CA GLU A 21 -8.91 17.10 -3.45
C GLU A 21 -9.65 17.16 -4.79
N TYR A 22 -10.70 16.36 -4.95
CA TYR A 22 -11.42 16.22 -6.20
C TYR A 22 -12.86 16.73 -6.10
N ASN A 23 -13.21 17.65 -7.01
CA ASN A 23 -14.58 18.12 -7.15
C ASN A 23 -15.45 17.06 -7.84
N PRO A 24 -16.50 16.52 -7.19
CA PRO A 24 -17.36 15.49 -7.77
C PRO A 24 -18.15 15.97 -9.01
N ASP A 25 -18.33 17.26 -9.19
CA ASP A 25 -19.00 17.83 -10.36
C ASP A 25 -18.09 17.83 -11.61
N GLU A 26 -16.76 17.77 -11.40
CA GLU A 26 -15.76 17.80 -12.49
C GLU A 26 -15.18 16.42 -12.76
N VAL A 27 -15.06 15.58 -11.73
CA VAL A 27 -14.45 14.24 -11.81
C VAL A 27 -15.52 13.16 -11.83
N ASN A 28 -15.90 12.73 -13.02
CA ASN A 28 -16.92 11.70 -13.22
C ASN A 28 -16.37 10.27 -13.31
N ILE A 29 -15.05 10.12 -13.47
CA ILE A 29 -14.36 8.83 -13.54
C ILE A 29 -13.14 8.88 -12.66
N PHE A 30 -13.05 7.99 -11.68
CA PHE A 30 -11.90 7.87 -10.79
C PHE A 30 -11.63 6.41 -10.42
N SER A 31 -10.45 6.17 -9.93
CA SER A 31 -9.97 4.86 -9.49
C SER A 31 -9.84 4.83 -7.98
N ALA A 32 -10.24 3.73 -7.37
CA ALA A 32 -9.97 3.43 -5.96
C ALA A 32 -8.51 2.99 -5.71
N ALA A 33 -7.59 3.26 -6.65
CA ALA A 33 -6.19 2.88 -6.60
C ALA A 33 -5.96 1.37 -6.51
N SER A 34 -4.79 0.94 -6.04
CA SER A 34 -4.47 -0.48 -5.85
C SER A 34 -4.64 -0.89 -4.38
N CYS A 35 -4.78 -2.19 -4.14
CA CYS A 35 -4.80 -2.77 -2.79
C CYS A 35 -3.57 -2.34 -1.97
N THR A 36 -2.37 -2.45 -2.53
CA THR A 36 -1.13 -2.03 -1.88
C THR A 36 -1.12 -0.53 -1.59
N THR A 37 -1.56 0.31 -2.55
CA THR A 37 -1.62 1.77 -2.35
C THR A 37 -2.59 2.11 -1.20
N ASN A 38 -3.76 1.49 -1.15
CA ASN A 38 -4.72 1.71 -0.06
C ASN A 38 -4.18 1.27 1.30
N ALA A 39 -3.43 0.17 1.35
CA ALA A 39 -2.86 -0.34 2.60
C ALA A 39 -1.75 0.55 3.17
N ILE A 40 -0.88 1.09 2.30
CA ILE A 40 0.34 1.78 2.76
C ILE A 40 0.21 3.31 2.82
N THR A 41 -0.62 3.94 1.99
CA THR A 41 -0.71 5.40 1.94
C THR A 41 -1.25 5.99 3.25
N PRO A 42 -2.28 5.44 3.91
CA PRO A 42 -2.72 5.92 5.21
C PRO A 42 -1.62 5.85 6.28
N ILE A 43 -0.86 4.77 6.33
CA ILE A 43 0.27 4.61 7.26
C ILE A 43 1.36 5.64 6.98
N LEU A 44 1.73 5.81 5.70
CA LEU A 44 2.73 6.78 5.29
C LEU A 44 2.28 8.23 5.54
N LYS A 45 0.97 8.52 5.38
CA LYS A 45 0.40 9.83 5.75
C LYS A 45 0.58 10.11 7.24
N ALA A 46 0.25 9.16 8.11
CA ALA A 46 0.42 9.30 9.54
C ALA A 46 1.89 9.58 9.93
N VAL A 47 2.85 8.89 9.30
CA VAL A 47 4.28 9.11 9.52
C VAL A 47 4.75 10.43 8.94
N GLU A 48 4.34 10.79 7.72
CA GLU A 48 4.72 12.05 7.07
C GLU A 48 4.22 13.26 7.85
N ASP A 49 2.95 13.25 8.28
CA ASP A 49 2.34 14.36 9.00
C ASP A 49 2.98 14.58 10.39
N THR A 50 3.47 13.53 11.02
CA THR A 50 4.00 13.61 12.40
C THR A 50 5.52 13.70 12.45
N LEU A 51 6.22 12.85 11.74
CA LEU A 51 7.67 12.68 11.81
C LEU A 51 8.42 13.22 10.57
N GLY A 52 7.72 13.36 9.44
CA GLY A 52 8.31 13.73 8.16
C GLY A 52 9.15 12.60 7.55
N VAL A 53 8.84 12.15 6.36
CA VAL A 53 9.60 11.10 5.65
C VAL A 53 10.69 11.75 4.80
N VAL A 54 11.93 11.40 5.03
CA VAL A 54 13.09 11.84 4.23
C VAL A 54 13.26 10.93 3.02
N LYS A 55 13.32 9.63 3.24
CA LYS A 55 13.39 8.59 2.22
C LYS A 55 12.96 7.24 2.80
N GLY A 56 12.71 6.28 1.92
CA GLY A 56 12.38 4.94 2.38
C GLY A 56 12.37 3.88 1.31
N HIS A 57 12.21 2.66 1.80
CA HIS A 57 12.00 1.48 0.98
C HIS A 57 10.79 0.72 1.49
N LEU A 58 9.92 0.32 0.58
CA LEU A 58 8.79 -0.54 0.89
C LEU A 58 8.92 -1.88 0.16
N GLU A 59 8.79 -2.94 0.92
CA GLU A 59 8.75 -4.30 0.40
C GLU A 59 7.39 -4.90 0.71
N THR A 60 6.71 -5.42 -0.33
CA THR A 60 5.43 -6.10 -0.16
C THR A 60 5.59 -7.60 -0.34
N ILE A 61 5.22 -8.35 0.69
CA ILE A 61 5.05 -9.81 0.62
C ILE A 61 3.55 -10.03 0.38
N HIS A 62 3.20 -10.36 -0.86
CA HIS A 62 1.84 -10.21 -1.37
C HIS A 62 1.26 -11.55 -1.80
N ALA A 63 0.00 -11.79 -1.46
CA ALA A 63 -0.76 -12.91 -1.99
C ALA A 63 -0.67 -12.98 -3.53
N TYR A 64 -0.73 -14.17 -4.10
CA TYR A 64 -0.82 -14.30 -5.55
C TYR A 64 -2.13 -13.69 -6.09
N THR A 65 -2.10 -13.22 -7.32
CA THR A 65 -3.26 -12.61 -7.97
C THR A 65 -3.44 -13.20 -9.36
N ASN A 66 -4.57 -12.90 -9.98
CA ASN A 66 -4.92 -13.39 -11.31
C ASN A 66 -3.93 -12.98 -12.43
N ASP A 67 -3.00 -12.06 -12.15
CA ASP A 67 -1.89 -11.73 -13.06
C ASP A 67 -0.79 -12.80 -13.10
N GLN A 68 -0.82 -13.77 -12.20
CA GLN A 68 0.10 -14.91 -12.19
C GLN A 68 -0.57 -16.15 -12.77
N ASN A 69 0.21 -16.96 -13.50
CA ASN A 69 -0.31 -18.22 -14.01
C ASN A 69 -0.56 -19.21 -12.87
N LEU A 70 -1.64 -19.97 -12.98
CA LEU A 70 -1.96 -21.03 -12.01
C LEU A 70 -0.98 -22.20 -12.12
N VAL A 71 -0.64 -22.58 -13.34
CA VAL A 71 0.37 -23.57 -13.71
C VAL A 71 1.45 -22.91 -14.55
N ASP A 72 2.64 -23.52 -14.64
CA ASP A 72 3.75 -23.00 -15.46
C ASP A 72 3.32 -22.76 -16.90
N ASN A 73 3.40 -21.53 -17.38
CA ASN A 73 3.08 -21.13 -18.74
C ASN A 73 3.76 -19.81 -19.10
N MET A 74 3.72 -19.46 -20.39
CA MET A 74 4.29 -18.22 -20.90
C MET A 74 3.61 -16.99 -20.26
N HIS A 75 4.42 -15.98 -19.92
CA HIS A 75 3.96 -14.71 -19.38
C HIS A 75 4.93 -13.59 -19.77
N LYS A 76 4.44 -12.37 -20.01
CA LYS A 76 5.29 -11.20 -20.36
C LYS A 76 6.36 -10.91 -19.31
N LYS A 77 6.02 -11.11 -18.05
CA LYS A 77 6.94 -11.09 -16.89
C LYS A 77 7.25 -12.54 -16.53
N TYR A 78 8.37 -13.06 -16.99
CA TYR A 78 8.71 -14.50 -16.95
C TYR A 78 8.43 -15.17 -15.59
N ARG A 79 8.82 -14.54 -14.49
CA ARG A 79 8.59 -15.11 -13.15
C ARG A 79 7.12 -15.25 -12.79
N ARG A 80 6.22 -14.39 -13.33
CA ARG A 80 4.77 -14.49 -13.11
C ARG A 80 4.12 -15.61 -13.94
N GLY A 81 4.86 -16.19 -14.85
CA GLY A 81 4.46 -17.39 -15.59
C GLY A 81 4.63 -18.69 -14.81
N ARG A 82 5.32 -18.66 -13.66
CA ARG A 82 5.50 -19.83 -12.82
C ARG A 82 4.28 -20.04 -11.91
N ALA A 83 3.97 -21.31 -11.63
CA ALA A 83 2.81 -21.74 -10.85
C ALA A 83 2.68 -20.95 -9.53
N ALA A 84 1.64 -20.12 -9.42
CA ALA A 84 1.47 -19.14 -8.35
C ALA A 84 1.36 -19.77 -6.96
N ALA A 85 0.68 -20.91 -6.85
CA ALA A 85 0.46 -21.59 -5.57
C ALA A 85 1.67 -22.39 -5.07
N LEU A 86 2.75 -22.47 -5.87
CA LEU A 86 3.93 -23.29 -5.56
C LEU A 86 5.23 -22.48 -5.42
N ASN A 87 5.21 -21.18 -5.79
CA ASN A 87 6.42 -20.40 -5.91
C ASN A 87 6.35 -19.06 -5.19
N MET A 88 7.44 -18.66 -4.56
CA MET A 88 7.71 -17.27 -4.22
C MET A 88 8.29 -16.56 -5.43
N VAL A 89 7.69 -15.43 -5.81
CA VAL A 89 8.02 -14.72 -7.04
C VAL A 89 8.44 -13.29 -6.74
N ILE A 90 9.72 -13.00 -6.95
CA ILE A 90 10.22 -11.61 -6.93
C ILE A 90 9.69 -10.91 -8.17
N THR A 91 9.05 -9.75 -7.99
CA THR A 91 8.48 -8.96 -9.07
C THR A 91 8.55 -7.46 -8.77
N GLU A 92 8.35 -6.68 -9.80
CA GLU A 92 8.25 -5.22 -9.68
C GLU A 92 6.90 -4.82 -9.08
N THR A 93 6.90 -3.70 -8.38
CA THR A 93 5.69 -2.99 -7.96
C THR A 93 5.82 -1.51 -8.24
N GLY A 94 4.74 -0.89 -8.68
CA GLY A 94 4.63 0.56 -8.82
C GLY A 94 4.15 1.25 -7.54
N ALA A 95 4.16 0.57 -6.40
CA ALA A 95 3.56 1.07 -5.16
C ALA A 95 4.17 2.41 -4.70
N GLY A 96 5.51 2.55 -4.72
CA GLY A 96 6.15 3.81 -4.35
C GLY A 96 5.72 4.99 -5.22
N THR A 97 5.62 4.80 -6.53
CA THR A 97 5.12 5.83 -7.46
C THR A 97 3.62 6.08 -7.29
N ALA A 98 2.85 5.04 -6.98
CA ALA A 98 1.41 5.16 -6.80
C ALA A 98 1.05 5.90 -5.50
N VAL A 99 1.79 5.67 -4.42
CA VAL A 99 1.70 6.45 -3.18
C VAL A 99 1.94 7.93 -3.44
N ALA A 100 2.99 8.27 -4.21
CA ALA A 100 3.32 9.66 -4.52
C ALA A 100 2.22 10.40 -5.33
N LYS A 101 1.31 9.68 -5.99
CA LYS A 101 0.14 10.29 -6.63
C LYS A 101 -0.93 10.70 -5.63
N ALA A 102 -1.12 9.93 -4.57
CA ALA A 102 -2.09 10.23 -3.51
C ALA A 102 -1.48 11.10 -2.39
N LEU A 103 -0.15 11.08 -2.25
CA LEU A 103 0.59 11.84 -1.25
C LEU A 103 1.84 12.45 -1.91
N PRO A 104 1.68 13.61 -2.59
CA PRO A 104 2.73 14.21 -3.42
C PRO A 104 4.02 14.58 -2.67
N SER A 105 3.95 14.83 -1.36
CA SER A 105 5.13 15.09 -0.51
C SER A 105 6.16 13.95 -0.52
N LEU A 106 5.73 12.73 -0.89
CA LEU A 106 6.58 11.54 -0.98
C LEU A 106 7.15 11.27 -2.39
N ALA A 107 6.94 12.19 -3.33
CA ALA A 107 7.44 12.02 -4.69
C ALA A 107 8.99 11.90 -4.71
N GLY A 108 9.48 10.82 -5.30
CA GLY A 108 10.91 10.52 -5.40
C GLY A 108 11.59 10.03 -4.11
N LYS A 109 10.88 9.97 -2.99
CA LYS A 109 11.44 9.55 -1.70
C LYS A 109 11.40 8.03 -1.48
N LEU A 110 10.58 7.30 -2.23
CA LEU A 110 10.30 5.89 -1.98
C LEU A 110 10.79 4.98 -3.11
N THR A 111 11.50 3.93 -2.75
CA THR A 111 11.76 2.77 -3.60
C THR A 111 10.85 1.60 -3.19
N SER A 112 10.59 0.67 -4.10
CA SER A 112 9.68 -0.44 -3.80
C SER A 112 9.98 -1.71 -4.61
N ASN A 113 9.75 -2.86 -3.99
CA ASN A 113 9.71 -4.17 -4.63
C ASN A 113 8.57 -5.01 -4.08
N ALA A 114 8.30 -6.14 -4.72
CA ALA A 114 7.27 -7.07 -4.28
C ALA A 114 7.75 -8.53 -4.40
N ILE A 115 7.36 -9.31 -3.41
CA ILE A 115 7.50 -10.76 -3.42
C ILE A 115 6.09 -11.34 -3.38
N ARG A 116 5.70 -12.07 -4.42
CA ARG A 116 4.45 -12.86 -4.42
C ARG A 116 4.70 -14.17 -3.69
N VAL A 117 3.78 -14.54 -2.83
CA VAL A 117 3.84 -15.77 -2.03
C VAL A 117 2.62 -16.64 -2.28
N PRO A 118 2.70 -17.96 -2.04
CA PRO A 118 1.60 -18.89 -2.28
C PRO A 118 0.51 -18.80 -1.18
N VAL A 119 0.00 -17.60 -0.97
CA VAL A 119 -1.08 -17.29 -0.02
C VAL A 119 -2.23 -16.67 -0.80
N PRO A 120 -3.48 -17.12 -0.61
CA PRO A 120 -4.61 -16.66 -1.40
C PRO A 120 -5.10 -15.26 -1.04
N ASN A 121 -4.80 -14.76 0.15
CA ASN A 121 -5.31 -13.49 0.65
C ASN A 121 -4.29 -12.74 1.52
N GLY A 122 -4.44 -11.42 1.57
CA GLY A 122 -3.65 -10.54 2.41
C GLY A 122 -2.28 -10.17 1.83
N SER A 123 -1.63 -9.25 2.51
CA SER A 123 -0.25 -8.83 2.23
C SER A 123 0.42 -8.36 3.50
N LEU A 124 1.71 -8.65 3.63
CA LEU A 124 2.57 -8.04 4.63
C LEU A 124 3.40 -6.95 3.96
N VAL A 125 3.51 -5.79 4.57
CA VAL A 125 4.38 -4.71 4.09
C VAL A 125 5.47 -4.44 5.12
N VAL A 126 6.71 -4.41 4.66
CA VAL A 126 7.86 -3.96 5.44
C VAL A 126 8.22 -2.55 4.98
N LEU A 127 8.16 -1.60 5.90
CA LEU A 127 8.51 -0.20 5.66
C LEU A 127 9.83 0.11 6.39
N ASN A 128 10.86 0.47 5.62
CA ASN A 128 12.11 1.00 6.15
C ASN A 128 12.15 2.49 5.80
N LEU A 129 11.98 3.35 6.80
CA LEU A 129 11.86 4.80 6.61
C LEU A 129 12.94 5.52 7.39
N GLU A 130 13.56 6.51 6.75
CA GLU A 130 14.30 7.56 7.42
C GLU A 130 13.36 8.73 7.62
N VAL A 131 13.20 9.17 8.87
CA VAL A 131 12.31 10.27 9.26
C VAL A 131 13.10 11.48 9.71
N ALA A 132 12.51 12.67 9.58
CA ALA A 132 13.19 13.93 9.88
C ALA A 132 13.30 14.22 11.37
N LYS A 133 12.34 13.70 12.17
CA LYS A 133 12.33 13.87 13.63
C LYS A 133 12.85 12.62 14.31
N GLU A 134 13.62 12.79 15.38
CA GLU A 134 13.93 11.68 16.28
C GLU A 134 12.65 11.06 16.83
N THR A 135 12.64 9.76 16.96
CA THR A 135 11.47 9.04 17.45
C THR A 135 11.87 7.75 18.19
N SER A 136 10.88 7.12 18.80
CA SER A 136 11.02 5.86 19.52
C SER A 136 9.93 4.87 19.12
N ILE A 137 10.13 3.59 19.44
CA ILE A 137 9.12 2.54 19.24
C ILE A 137 7.79 2.93 19.91
N ALA A 138 7.86 3.45 21.12
CA ALA A 138 6.67 3.87 21.87
C ALA A 138 5.92 5.00 21.18
N GLU A 139 6.65 5.98 20.66
CA GLU A 139 6.07 7.13 19.94
C GLU A 139 5.43 6.69 18.62
N VAL A 140 6.11 5.89 17.80
CA VAL A 140 5.55 5.35 16.55
C VAL A 140 4.28 4.55 16.83
N ASN A 141 4.27 3.70 17.84
CA ASN A 141 3.08 2.95 18.22
C ASN A 141 1.94 3.87 18.69
N ASN A 142 2.23 4.94 19.41
CA ASN A 142 1.22 5.91 19.84
C ASN A 142 0.65 6.68 18.63
N ILE A 143 1.49 7.08 17.68
CA ILE A 143 1.03 7.70 16.43
C ILE A 143 0.05 6.77 15.71
N MET A 144 0.42 5.50 15.50
CA MET A 144 -0.45 4.54 14.82
C MET A 144 -1.78 4.32 15.56
N LYS A 145 -1.75 4.24 16.91
CA LYS A 145 -2.97 4.14 17.72
C LYS A 145 -3.86 5.35 17.58
N GLN A 146 -3.29 6.55 17.61
CA GLN A 146 -4.04 7.79 17.48
C GLN A 146 -4.77 7.85 16.14
N TYR A 147 -4.05 7.60 15.03
CA TYR A 147 -4.65 7.62 13.70
C TYR A 147 -5.66 6.47 13.45
N ALA A 148 -5.57 5.38 14.21
CA ALA A 148 -6.57 4.31 14.17
C ALA A 148 -7.84 4.61 15.00
N LEU A 149 -7.81 5.61 15.87
CA LEU A 149 -8.92 5.93 16.79
C LEU A 149 -9.57 7.29 16.49
N GLU A 150 -8.84 8.20 15.84
CA GLU A 150 -9.26 9.58 15.66
C GLU A 150 -8.93 10.07 14.24
N GLY A 151 -9.79 10.95 13.70
CA GLY A 151 -9.59 11.62 12.42
C GLY A 151 -10.03 10.80 11.21
N GLU A 152 -9.60 11.22 10.03
CA GLU A 152 -10.09 10.69 8.75
C GLU A 152 -9.57 9.29 8.40
N LEU A 153 -8.51 8.84 9.04
CA LEU A 153 -7.89 7.54 8.78
C LEU A 153 -8.46 6.39 9.63
N VAL A 154 -9.42 6.68 10.51
CA VAL A 154 -10.05 5.69 11.40
C VAL A 154 -10.68 4.50 10.66
N GLU A 155 -11.22 4.74 9.48
CA GLU A 155 -11.80 3.71 8.61
C GLU A 155 -10.72 2.93 7.83
N GLN A 156 -9.49 3.44 7.78
CA GLN A 156 -8.39 2.91 6.95
C GLN A 156 -7.34 2.18 7.77
N ILE A 157 -7.16 2.55 9.03
CA ILE A 157 -6.13 2.00 9.91
C ILE A 157 -6.79 1.26 11.07
N LYS A 158 -6.38 0.03 11.29
CA LYS A 158 -6.69 -0.73 12.51
C LYS A 158 -5.40 -1.02 13.26
N TYR A 159 -5.41 -0.76 14.56
CA TYR A 159 -4.29 -1.10 15.44
C TYR A 159 -4.63 -2.32 16.29
N SER A 160 -3.82 -3.36 16.21
CA SER A 160 -4.00 -4.59 16.99
C SER A 160 -2.80 -4.86 17.89
N LEU A 161 -3.07 -5.34 19.10
CA LEU A 161 -2.09 -5.89 20.04
C LEU A 161 -2.10 -7.43 20.05
N ASN A 162 -2.92 -8.04 19.21
CA ASN A 162 -3.00 -9.49 19.12
C ASN A 162 -1.75 -10.06 18.43
N ASN A 163 -0.93 -10.77 19.18
CA ASN A 163 0.30 -11.39 18.70
C ASN A 163 0.07 -12.66 17.85
N GLU A 164 -1.17 -13.14 17.78
CA GLU A 164 -1.56 -14.32 17.00
C GLU A 164 -2.12 -13.95 15.61
N LEU A 165 -2.23 -12.66 15.31
CA LEU A 165 -2.80 -12.16 14.07
C LEU A 165 -1.98 -12.58 12.85
N VAL A 166 -2.64 -13.18 11.87
CA VAL A 166 -2.07 -13.61 10.58
C VAL A 166 -2.92 -13.13 9.41
N SER A 167 -2.42 -13.27 8.18
CA SER A 167 -3.06 -12.72 6.98
C SER A 167 -4.48 -13.27 6.70
N SER A 168 -4.83 -14.41 7.25
CA SER A 168 -6.19 -14.96 7.13
C SER A 168 -7.21 -14.35 8.11
N ASP A 169 -6.75 -13.55 9.07
CA ASP A 169 -7.58 -12.89 10.08
C ASP A 169 -7.98 -11.46 9.67
N ILE A 170 -7.49 -10.99 8.53
CA ILE A 170 -7.62 -9.61 8.05
C ILE A 170 -8.61 -9.53 6.88
#